data_a3612c7f066d943ca3c7c23b84036b7d
#
_entry.id   a3612c7f066d943ca3c7c23b84036b7d
#
_cell.length_a   1.000
_cell.length_b   1.000
_cell.length_c   1.000
_cell.angle_alpha   90.00
_cell.angle_beta   90.00
_cell.angle_gamma   90.00
#
_symmetry.space_group_name_H-M   'P 1'
#
loop_
_entity.id
_entity.type
_entity.pdbx_description
1 polymer ?
#
loop_
_entity_poly.entity_id
_entity_poly.type
_entity_poly.pdbx_seq_one_letter_code
_entity_poly.pdbx_strand_id
1 'polypeptide(L)'
;MEYHNTNRPRLKSWDEVMKLAEALDGSVKTAYLLSARAGLRPAEAVALTWGDVDLEGRQIRVSRQIVSGTDELTRSDVPRTVPIVQVLATHLAAIRPIPRADNALVCPPPRRKKRNGTRGAYRGTHLGETSIRAALARAFRATRIAPADFYDYGRHTFASLAALGGVPAWRLREVLGHADIERTLQYLSLRDAPPVGSEPAALGA
;
A
#
# COMPACT_ATOMS: atom_id res chain seq x y z
N MET A 1 -20.75 -14.18 -9.39
CA MET A 1 -20.22 -12.82 -9.60
C MET A 1 -20.09 -12.18 -8.22
N GLU A 2 -18.89 -12.19 -7.62
CA GLU A 2 -18.65 -11.41 -6.40
C GLU A 2 -18.57 -9.93 -6.79
N TYR A 3 -19.62 -9.19 -6.51
CA TYR A 3 -19.60 -7.74 -6.55
C TYR A 3 -18.58 -7.25 -5.50
N HIS A 4 -17.43 -6.81 -5.95
CA HIS A 4 -16.48 -6.15 -5.08
C HIS A 4 -17.12 -4.87 -4.59
N ASN A 5 -17.45 -4.87 -3.31
CA ASN A 5 -18.19 -3.83 -2.62
C ASN A 5 -17.41 -2.50 -2.69
N THR A 6 -17.88 -1.54 -3.49
CA THR A 6 -17.38 -0.15 -3.53
C THR A 6 -17.56 0.57 -2.19
N ASN A 7 -18.29 -0.05 -1.26
CA ASN A 7 -18.56 0.46 0.10
C ASN A 7 -17.46 0.09 1.12
N ARG A 8 -16.32 -0.44 0.65
CA ARG A 8 -15.18 -0.70 1.56
C ARG A 8 -14.64 0.59 2.16
N PRO A 9 -14.16 0.56 3.41
CA PRO A 9 -13.49 1.69 4.03
C PRO A 9 -12.31 2.15 3.15
N ARG A 10 -12.20 3.47 2.94
CA ARG A 10 -11.05 4.09 2.29
C ARG A 10 -10.81 5.47 2.87
N LEU A 11 -9.60 5.95 2.77
CA LEU A 11 -9.29 7.34 3.07
C LEU A 11 -9.81 8.23 1.94
N LYS A 12 -10.24 9.42 2.29
CA LYS A 12 -10.97 10.32 1.38
C LYS A 12 -10.02 11.28 0.63
N SER A 13 -8.77 11.42 1.10
CA SER A 13 -7.81 12.33 0.52
C SER A 13 -6.37 11.83 0.70
N TRP A 14 -5.46 12.40 -0.10
CA TRP A 14 -4.02 12.17 0.07
C TRP A 14 -3.47 12.70 1.39
N ASP A 15 -4.11 13.72 1.98
CA ASP A 15 -3.73 14.26 3.30
C ASP A 15 -4.06 13.26 4.41
N GLU A 16 -5.21 12.59 4.34
CA GLU A 16 -5.53 11.50 5.27
C GLU A 16 -4.55 10.33 5.14
N VAL A 17 -4.14 9.99 3.91
CA VAL A 17 -3.09 8.99 3.67
C VAL A 17 -1.79 9.38 4.35
N MET A 18 -1.36 10.63 4.23
CA MET A 18 -0.14 11.12 4.86
C MET A 18 -0.28 11.20 6.38
N LYS A 19 -1.42 11.66 6.89
CA LYS A 19 -1.73 11.69 8.32
C LYS A 19 -1.58 10.31 8.97
N LEU A 20 -2.11 9.27 8.30
CA LEU A 20 -1.95 7.89 8.79
C LEU A 20 -0.50 7.42 8.68
N ALA A 21 0.20 7.75 7.56
CA ALA A 21 1.61 7.41 7.36
C ALA A 21 2.53 8.02 8.43
N GLU A 22 2.26 9.26 8.86
CA GLU A 22 3.04 9.95 9.90
C GLU A 22 2.88 9.32 11.29
N ALA A 23 1.74 8.69 11.55
CA ALA A 23 1.50 7.95 12.78
C ALA A 23 2.08 6.52 12.77
N LEU A 24 2.62 6.09 11.64
CA LEU A 24 3.34 4.82 11.47
C LEU A 24 4.85 5.06 11.45
N ASP A 25 5.62 4.05 11.84
CA ASP A 25 7.08 4.11 11.82
C ASP A 25 7.71 2.87 11.17
N GLY A 26 9.02 2.94 10.90
CA GLY A 26 9.84 1.86 10.41
C GLY A 26 9.27 1.16 9.17
N SER A 27 9.39 -0.17 9.14
CA SER A 27 8.96 -1.01 8.01
C SER A 27 7.45 -0.95 7.75
N VAL A 28 6.63 -0.73 8.79
CA VAL A 28 5.17 -0.63 8.61
C VAL A 28 4.79 0.65 7.87
N LYS A 29 5.42 1.78 8.21
CA LYS A 29 5.26 3.05 7.46
C LYS A 29 5.63 2.85 5.99
N THR A 30 6.77 2.22 5.73
CA THR A 30 7.26 1.98 4.38
C THR A 30 6.31 1.07 3.58
N ALA A 31 5.89 -0.06 4.15
CA ALA A 31 4.94 -0.96 3.52
C ALA A 31 3.60 -0.27 3.24
N TYR A 32 3.13 0.55 4.17
CA TYR A 32 1.92 1.34 3.99
C TYR A 32 2.05 2.35 2.83
N LEU A 33 3.15 3.10 2.77
CA LEU A 33 3.39 4.06 1.68
C LEU A 33 3.52 3.35 0.33
N LEU A 34 4.18 2.20 0.24
CA LEU A 34 4.23 1.39 -0.98
C LEU A 34 2.82 0.97 -1.44
N SER A 35 1.96 0.60 -0.51
CA SER A 35 0.59 0.23 -0.81
C SER A 35 -0.29 1.43 -1.18
N ALA A 36 -0.22 2.52 -0.39
CA ALA A 36 -1.09 3.68 -0.52
C ALA A 36 -0.63 4.72 -1.57
N ARG A 37 0.64 4.69 -2.03
CA ARG A 37 1.20 5.66 -2.99
C ARG A 37 1.71 5.03 -4.29
N ALA A 38 1.84 3.69 -4.33
CA ALA A 38 2.22 2.96 -5.53
C ALA A 38 1.30 1.76 -5.83
N GLY A 39 0.28 1.52 -5.01
CA GLY A 39 -0.74 0.51 -5.27
C GLY A 39 -0.30 -0.94 -5.09
N LEU A 40 0.82 -1.21 -4.40
CA LEU A 40 1.28 -2.57 -4.14
C LEU A 40 0.29 -3.33 -3.25
N ARG A 41 0.12 -4.64 -3.52
CA ARG A 41 -0.55 -5.53 -2.54
C ARG A 41 0.28 -5.61 -1.27
N PRO A 42 -0.31 -5.81 -0.08
CA PRO A 42 0.45 -5.99 1.16
C PRO A 42 1.56 -7.05 1.03
N ALA A 43 1.25 -8.19 0.43
CA ALA A 43 2.18 -9.29 0.19
C ALA A 43 3.34 -8.93 -0.76
N GLU A 44 3.11 -8.06 -1.73
CA GLU A 44 4.14 -7.52 -2.64
C GLU A 44 5.04 -6.50 -1.91
N ALA A 45 4.43 -5.61 -1.12
CA ALA A 45 5.16 -4.57 -0.38
C ALA A 45 6.15 -5.16 0.63
N VAL A 46 5.79 -6.25 1.32
CA VAL A 46 6.67 -6.92 2.29
C VAL A 46 7.73 -7.82 1.64
N ALA A 47 7.52 -8.23 0.38
CA ALA A 47 8.46 -9.02 -0.40
C ALA A 47 9.49 -8.18 -1.17
N LEU A 48 9.30 -6.86 -1.24
CA LEU A 48 10.11 -5.95 -2.05
C LEU A 48 11.55 -5.87 -1.52
N THR A 49 12.52 -5.95 -2.44
CA THR A 49 13.94 -5.74 -2.12
C THR A 49 14.44 -4.43 -2.73
N TRP A 50 15.60 -3.96 -2.26
CA TRP A 50 16.21 -2.76 -2.80
C TRP A 50 16.68 -2.91 -4.25
N GLY A 51 16.93 -4.13 -4.73
CA GLY A 51 17.21 -4.40 -6.13
C GLY A 51 16.02 -4.19 -7.07
N ASP A 52 14.79 -4.17 -6.52
CA ASP A 52 13.58 -3.90 -7.28
C ASP A 52 13.23 -2.40 -7.35
N VAL A 53 13.96 -1.54 -6.62
CA VAL A 53 13.71 -0.09 -6.51
C VAL A 53 14.74 0.70 -7.30
N ASP A 54 14.31 1.32 -8.36
CA ASP A 54 15.06 2.29 -9.14
C ASP A 54 14.60 3.72 -8.77
N LEU A 55 15.38 4.38 -7.90
CA LEU A 55 15.07 5.74 -7.46
C LEU A 55 15.38 6.79 -8.52
N GLU A 56 16.36 6.55 -9.40
CA GLU A 56 16.75 7.46 -10.48
C GLU A 56 15.72 7.42 -11.60
N GLY A 57 15.37 6.21 -12.05
CA GLY A 57 14.31 5.98 -13.04
C GLY A 57 12.89 6.13 -12.50
N ARG A 58 12.73 6.39 -11.18
CA ARG A 58 11.42 6.54 -10.53
C ARG A 58 10.48 5.36 -10.73
N GLN A 59 10.99 4.13 -10.59
CA GLN A 59 10.25 2.91 -10.87
C GLN A 59 10.48 1.84 -9.79
N ILE A 60 9.45 1.02 -9.56
CA ILE A 60 9.52 -0.20 -8.75
C ILE A 60 9.11 -1.37 -9.62
N ARG A 61 9.95 -2.40 -9.69
CA ARG A 61 9.62 -3.66 -10.33
C ARG A 61 8.93 -4.59 -9.34
N VAL A 62 7.65 -4.85 -9.53
CA VAL A 62 6.85 -5.75 -8.71
C VAL A 62 6.81 -7.13 -9.38
N SER A 63 7.57 -8.09 -8.87
CA SER A 63 7.71 -9.44 -9.45
C SER A 63 7.55 -10.56 -8.44
N ARG A 64 7.38 -10.24 -7.15
CA ARG A 64 7.35 -11.21 -6.04
C ARG A 64 6.31 -10.84 -5.01
N GLN A 65 5.85 -11.83 -4.27
CA GLN A 65 4.95 -11.68 -3.13
C GLN A 65 5.22 -12.76 -2.07
N ILE A 66 4.90 -12.49 -0.83
CA ILE A 66 4.89 -13.49 0.25
C ILE A 66 3.56 -14.23 0.22
N VAL A 67 3.58 -15.56 0.29
CA VAL A 67 2.35 -16.34 0.41
C VAL A 67 1.77 -16.16 1.82
N SER A 68 0.48 -15.86 1.90
CA SER A 68 -0.21 -15.69 3.17
C SER A 68 -0.14 -16.97 4.01
N GLY A 69 0.31 -16.84 5.27
CA GLY A 69 0.44 -17.95 6.20
C GLY A 69 1.72 -18.80 6.05
N THR A 70 2.59 -18.47 5.09
CA THR A 70 3.91 -19.08 4.92
C THR A 70 4.99 -18.00 4.87
N ASP A 71 6.26 -18.39 5.03
CA ASP A 71 7.40 -17.50 4.81
C ASP A 71 7.94 -17.65 3.38
N GLU A 72 7.18 -18.27 2.49
CA GLU A 72 7.60 -18.55 1.13
C GLU A 72 7.43 -17.34 0.23
N LEU A 73 8.45 -17.08 -0.57
CA LEU A 73 8.46 -16.07 -1.61
C LEU A 73 8.05 -16.69 -2.93
N THR A 74 6.95 -16.23 -3.50
CA THR A 74 6.48 -16.65 -4.83
C THR A 74 6.59 -15.51 -5.84
N ARG A 75 6.44 -15.86 -7.13
CA ARG A 75 6.28 -14.83 -8.19
C ARG A 75 4.94 -14.13 -8.03
N SER A 76 4.90 -12.84 -8.33
CA SER A 76 3.64 -12.11 -8.47
C SER A 76 2.86 -12.67 -9.66
N ASP A 77 1.54 -12.78 -9.52
CA ASP A 77 0.65 -13.28 -10.60
C ASP A 77 0.79 -12.45 -11.88
N VAL A 78 0.98 -11.15 -11.74
CA VAL A 78 1.19 -10.21 -12.84
C VAL A 78 2.41 -9.34 -12.53
N PRO A 79 3.63 -9.72 -13.01
CA PRO A 79 4.80 -8.87 -12.91
C PRO A 79 4.59 -7.55 -13.64
N ARG A 80 4.98 -6.45 -13.01
CA ARG A 80 4.77 -5.10 -13.55
C ARG A 80 5.77 -4.10 -13.02
N THR A 81 5.86 -2.96 -13.67
CA THR A 81 6.60 -1.80 -13.19
C THR A 81 5.62 -0.70 -12.79
N VAL A 82 5.79 -0.14 -11.59
CA VAL A 82 4.95 0.95 -11.08
C VAL A 82 5.78 2.21 -10.86
N PRO A 83 5.24 3.41 -11.11
CA PRO A 83 5.96 4.66 -10.92
C PRO A 83 6.10 4.99 -9.44
N ILE A 84 7.21 5.66 -9.08
CA ILE A 84 7.45 6.21 -7.75
C ILE A 84 7.09 7.70 -7.76
N VAL A 85 6.02 8.06 -7.05
CA VAL A 85 5.65 9.47 -6.85
C VAL A 85 6.63 10.16 -5.88
N GLN A 86 6.75 11.50 -5.97
CA GLN A 86 7.77 12.27 -5.23
C GLN A 86 7.82 11.96 -3.73
N VAL A 87 6.66 11.94 -3.06
CA VAL A 87 6.58 11.65 -1.61
C VAL A 87 7.18 10.28 -1.26
N LEU A 88 6.87 9.26 -2.07
CA LEU A 88 7.41 7.92 -1.87
C LEU A 88 8.91 7.87 -2.19
N ALA A 89 9.38 8.57 -3.24
CA ALA A 89 10.79 8.66 -3.57
C ALA A 89 11.61 9.28 -2.44
N THR A 90 11.14 10.39 -1.88
CA THR A 90 11.78 11.06 -0.75
C THR A 90 11.88 10.13 0.47
N HIS A 91 10.80 9.42 0.79
CA HIS A 91 10.80 8.46 1.89
C HIS A 91 11.80 7.31 1.65
N LEU A 92 11.77 6.69 0.46
CA LEU A 92 12.66 5.58 0.13
C LEU A 92 14.13 6.01 0.10
N ALA A 93 14.44 7.20 -0.42
CA ALA A 93 15.80 7.74 -0.41
C ALA A 93 16.34 7.92 1.02
N ALA A 94 15.50 8.40 1.93
CA ALA A 94 15.88 8.63 3.34
C ALA A 94 16.19 7.34 4.12
N ILE A 95 15.60 6.19 3.71
CA ILE A 95 15.80 4.90 4.39
C ILE A 95 16.70 3.93 3.63
N ARG A 96 17.19 4.32 2.45
CA ARG A 96 18.06 3.47 1.63
C ARG A 96 19.34 3.10 2.38
N PRO A 97 19.72 1.81 2.42
CA PRO A 97 20.95 1.39 3.10
C PRO A 97 22.21 1.88 2.34
N ILE A 98 23.24 2.25 3.10
CA ILE A 98 24.56 2.61 2.59
C ILE A 98 25.58 1.70 3.28
N PRO A 99 26.35 0.85 2.54
CA PRO A 99 26.27 0.63 1.10
C PRO A 99 24.96 -0.03 0.67
N ARG A 100 24.62 0.10 -0.61
CA ARG A 100 23.43 -0.52 -1.19
C ARG A 100 23.49 -2.05 -1.06
N ALA A 101 22.38 -2.64 -0.61
CA ALA A 101 22.21 -4.08 -0.45
C ALA A 101 20.99 -4.54 -1.25
N ASP A 102 21.19 -4.92 -2.51
CA ASP A 102 20.09 -5.20 -3.45
C ASP A 102 19.15 -6.33 -2.99
N ASN A 103 19.70 -7.33 -2.31
CA ASN A 103 18.91 -8.46 -1.77
C ASN A 103 18.24 -8.15 -0.42
N ALA A 104 18.51 -6.99 0.19
CA ALA A 104 17.88 -6.63 1.45
C ALA A 104 16.43 -6.19 1.23
N LEU A 105 15.53 -6.61 2.12
CA LEU A 105 14.13 -6.18 2.10
C LEU A 105 14.02 -4.67 2.33
N VAL A 106 13.14 -4.02 1.58
CA VAL A 106 12.75 -2.61 1.79
C VAL A 106 11.97 -2.47 3.09
N CYS A 107 11.17 -3.49 3.44
CA CYS A 107 10.39 -3.57 4.67
C CYS A 107 10.86 -4.75 5.54
N PRO A 108 12.05 -4.69 6.15
CA PRO A 108 12.53 -5.80 6.99
C PRO A 108 11.65 -6.01 8.21
N PRO A 109 11.57 -7.25 8.74
CA PRO A 109 10.85 -7.54 9.97
C PRO A 109 11.46 -6.80 11.16
N PRO A 110 10.69 -6.62 12.27
CA PRO A 110 11.21 -5.95 13.44
C PRO A 110 12.36 -6.73 14.06
N ARG A 111 13.35 -6.03 14.57
CA ARG A 111 14.47 -6.64 15.31
C ARG A 111 14.11 -6.89 16.78
N ARG A 112 14.65 -7.94 17.37
CA ARG A 112 14.56 -8.15 18.82
C ARG A 112 15.34 -7.04 19.54
N LYS A 113 14.78 -6.49 20.63
CA LYS A 113 15.56 -5.67 21.57
C LYS A 113 16.38 -6.60 22.46
N LYS A 114 17.69 -6.40 22.53
CA LYS A 114 18.54 -7.06 23.52
C LYS A 114 18.37 -6.37 24.88
N ARG A 115 18.73 -7.07 25.98
CA ARG A 115 18.64 -6.54 27.36
C ARG A 115 19.46 -5.25 27.56
N ASN A 116 20.53 -5.06 26.81
CA ASN A 116 21.37 -3.85 26.83
C ASN A 116 20.85 -2.71 25.92
N GLY A 117 19.63 -2.80 25.41
CA GLY A 117 19.02 -1.78 24.53
C GLY A 117 19.45 -1.84 23.07
N THR A 118 20.45 -2.65 22.69
CA THR A 118 20.92 -2.76 21.32
C THR A 118 19.97 -3.58 20.44
N ARG A 119 20.07 -3.39 19.12
CA ARG A 119 19.27 -4.15 18.15
C ARG A 119 19.83 -5.57 18.01
N GLY A 120 18.97 -6.58 18.21
CA GLY A 120 19.28 -7.99 18.00
C GLY A 120 18.93 -8.48 16.60
N ALA A 121 18.83 -9.80 16.43
CA ALA A 121 18.37 -10.43 15.20
C ALA A 121 16.94 -10.03 14.81
N TYR A 122 16.61 -10.18 13.53
CA TYR A 122 15.24 -10.01 13.05
C TYR A 122 14.29 -11.05 13.67
N ARG A 123 13.02 -10.67 13.79
CA ARG A 123 11.92 -11.55 14.22
C ARG A 123 11.21 -12.07 12.96
N GLY A 124 11.61 -13.23 12.46
CA GLY A 124 11.09 -13.80 11.23
C GLY A 124 11.84 -13.36 9.97
N THR A 125 11.39 -13.80 8.83
CA THR A 125 12.00 -13.59 7.51
C THR A 125 11.46 -12.34 6.80
N HIS A 126 10.23 -11.92 7.12
CA HIS A 126 9.55 -10.75 6.55
C HIS A 126 8.72 -10.00 7.60
N LEU A 127 8.19 -8.84 7.22
CA LEU A 127 7.27 -8.05 8.06
C LEU A 127 5.92 -8.76 8.17
N GLY A 128 5.66 -9.36 9.34
CA GLY A 128 4.46 -10.16 9.58
C GLY A 128 3.20 -9.33 9.88
N GLU A 129 2.05 -9.92 9.62
CA GLU A 129 0.71 -9.33 9.80
C GLU A 129 0.47 -8.81 11.23
N THR A 130 0.90 -9.55 12.26
CA THR A 130 0.76 -9.14 13.67
C THR A 130 1.44 -7.79 13.94
N SER A 131 2.63 -7.56 13.36
CA SER A 131 3.36 -6.29 13.49
C SER A 131 2.63 -5.16 12.81
N ILE A 132 2.09 -5.41 11.61
CA ILE A 132 1.28 -4.44 10.84
C ILE A 132 0.03 -4.08 11.62
N ARG A 133 -0.74 -5.07 12.06
CA ARG A 133 -2.00 -4.87 12.81
C ARG A 133 -1.78 -4.09 14.10
N ALA A 134 -0.74 -4.42 14.86
CA ALA A 134 -0.42 -3.70 16.09
C ALA A 134 -0.01 -2.23 15.85
N ALA A 135 0.74 -1.95 14.79
CA ALA A 135 1.12 -0.59 14.43
C ALA A 135 -0.10 0.23 13.95
N LEU A 136 -0.95 -0.35 13.09
CA LEU A 136 -2.18 0.29 12.62
C LEU A 136 -3.12 0.63 13.80
N ALA A 137 -3.32 -0.30 14.74
CA ALA A 137 -4.16 -0.06 15.91
C ALA A 137 -3.68 1.14 16.76
N ARG A 138 -2.36 1.36 16.87
CA ARG A 138 -1.80 2.55 17.52
C ARG A 138 -2.04 3.80 16.69
N ALA A 139 -1.79 3.73 15.37
CA ALA A 139 -1.94 4.85 14.46
C ALA A 139 -3.41 5.34 14.38
N PHE A 140 -4.38 4.43 14.34
CA PHE A 140 -5.82 4.78 14.35
C PHE A 140 -6.21 5.55 15.61
N ARG A 141 -5.71 5.13 16.79
CA ARG A 141 -5.94 5.86 18.03
C ARG A 141 -5.31 7.26 18.01
N ALA A 142 -4.11 7.39 17.48
CA ALA A 142 -3.40 8.67 17.43
C ALA A 142 -4.02 9.64 16.43
N THR A 143 -4.49 9.15 15.29
CA THR A 143 -5.03 9.97 14.20
C THR A 143 -6.54 10.21 14.30
N ARG A 144 -7.26 9.41 15.10
CA ARG A 144 -8.72 9.34 15.13
C ARG A 144 -9.34 8.95 13.79
N ILE A 145 -8.57 8.29 12.93
CA ILE A 145 -9.07 7.65 11.72
C ILE A 145 -9.78 6.36 12.15
N ALA A 146 -10.94 6.07 11.57
CA ALA A 146 -11.69 4.85 11.87
C ALA A 146 -10.85 3.61 11.51
N PRO A 147 -10.89 2.53 12.32
CA PRO A 147 -10.14 1.31 12.02
C PRO A 147 -10.59 0.66 10.71
N ALA A 148 -9.63 0.19 9.92
CA ALA A 148 -9.87 -0.64 8.75
C ALA A 148 -8.64 -1.52 8.47
N ASP A 149 -8.76 -2.41 7.47
CA ASP A 149 -7.65 -3.28 7.09
C ASP A 149 -6.54 -2.53 6.38
N PHE A 150 -5.33 -3.09 6.45
CA PHE A 150 -4.17 -2.55 5.74
C PHE A 150 -4.41 -2.44 4.22
N TYR A 151 -5.08 -3.43 3.63
CA TYR A 151 -5.44 -3.41 2.22
C TYR A 151 -6.37 -2.25 1.86
N ASP A 152 -7.39 -1.99 2.69
CA ASP A 152 -8.40 -0.96 2.45
C ASP A 152 -7.79 0.44 2.53
N TYR A 153 -6.97 0.72 3.54
CA TYR A 153 -6.30 2.03 3.68
C TYR A 153 -4.99 2.15 2.89
N GLY A 154 -4.50 1.06 2.33
CA GLY A 154 -3.38 1.06 1.38
C GLY A 154 -3.86 1.07 -0.07
N ARG A 155 -3.82 -0.10 -0.70
CA ARG A 155 -4.05 -0.27 -2.15
C ARG A 155 -5.47 0.12 -2.60
N HIS A 156 -6.52 -0.18 -1.82
CA HIS A 156 -7.88 0.21 -2.19
C HIS A 156 -8.05 1.73 -2.15
N THR A 157 -7.48 2.40 -1.15
CA THR A 157 -7.42 3.87 -1.10
C THR A 157 -6.65 4.44 -2.30
N PHE A 158 -5.47 3.89 -2.62
CA PHE A 158 -4.71 4.30 -3.81
C PHE A 158 -5.56 4.22 -5.08
N ALA A 159 -6.18 3.07 -5.33
CA ALA A 159 -6.98 2.85 -6.52
C ALA A 159 -8.16 3.82 -6.61
N SER A 160 -8.85 4.05 -5.49
CA SER A 160 -9.98 4.97 -5.42
C SER A 160 -9.57 6.43 -5.65
N LEU A 161 -8.51 6.91 -4.97
CA LEU A 161 -8.04 8.28 -5.12
C LEU A 161 -7.42 8.54 -6.49
N ALA A 162 -6.70 7.57 -7.08
CA ALA A 162 -6.17 7.67 -8.43
C ALA A 162 -7.30 7.72 -9.47
N ALA A 163 -8.33 6.89 -9.31
CA ALA A 163 -9.53 6.93 -10.15
C ALA A 163 -10.22 8.29 -10.04
N LEU A 164 -10.51 8.79 -8.86
CA LEU A 164 -11.12 10.11 -8.62
C LEU A 164 -10.25 11.25 -9.19
N GLY A 165 -8.92 11.12 -9.10
CA GLY A 165 -7.96 12.06 -9.67
C GLY A 165 -7.83 12.01 -11.21
N GLY A 166 -8.64 11.21 -11.90
CA GLY A 166 -8.68 11.20 -13.35
C GLY A 166 -7.75 10.22 -14.04
N VAL A 167 -7.03 9.33 -13.30
CA VAL A 167 -6.18 8.30 -13.92
C VAL A 167 -7.04 7.38 -14.80
N PRO A 168 -6.69 7.19 -16.09
CA PRO A 168 -7.46 6.32 -16.98
C PRO A 168 -7.50 4.86 -16.51
N ALA A 169 -8.60 4.15 -16.80
CA ALA A 169 -8.79 2.76 -16.38
C ALA A 169 -7.65 1.83 -16.80
N TRP A 170 -7.19 1.94 -18.03
CA TRP A 170 -6.12 1.11 -18.56
C TRP A 170 -4.81 1.32 -17.81
N ARG A 171 -4.47 2.59 -17.48
CA ARG A 171 -3.26 2.92 -16.70
C ARG A 171 -3.36 2.43 -15.26
N LEU A 172 -4.52 2.60 -14.63
CA LEU A 172 -4.78 2.12 -13.29
C LEU A 172 -4.71 0.58 -13.22
N ARG A 173 -5.24 -0.10 -14.25
CA ARG A 173 -5.14 -1.57 -14.40
C ARG A 173 -3.68 -2.02 -14.45
N GLU A 174 -2.84 -1.39 -15.26
CA GLU A 174 -1.40 -1.69 -15.35
C GLU A 174 -0.70 -1.55 -13.99
N VAL A 175 -0.88 -0.41 -13.32
CA VAL A 175 -0.25 -0.12 -12.02
C VAL A 175 -0.71 -1.12 -10.97
N LEU A 176 -2.00 -1.44 -10.94
CA LEU A 176 -2.55 -2.39 -9.99
C LEU A 176 -2.22 -3.85 -10.34
N GLY A 177 -1.92 -4.17 -11.61
CA GLY A 177 -1.72 -5.54 -12.06
C GLY A 177 -3.00 -6.36 -11.94
N HIS A 178 -4.13 -5.81 -12.39
CA HIS A 178 -5.37 -6.56 -12.50
C HIS A 178 -5.40 -7.34 -13.82
N ALA A 179 -5.65 -8.64 -13.76
CA ALA A 179 -5.82 -9.47 -14.95
C ALA A 179 -7.00 -8.95 -15.78
N ASP A 180 -8.13 -8.68 -15.11
CA ASP A 180 -9.36 -8.21 -15.74
C ASP A 180 -9.57 -6.73 -15.51
N ILE A 181 -10.07 -6.04 -16.54
CA ILE A 181 -10.36 -4.61 -16.48
C ILE A 181 -11.55 -4.31 -15.55
N GLU A 182 -12.50 -5.23 -15.44
CA GLU A 182 -13.71 -5.12 -14.60
C GLU A 182 -13.37 -4.77 -13.15
N ARG A 183 -12.30 -5.36 -12.61
CA ARG A 183 -11.81 -5.05 -11.26
C ARG A 183 -11.34 -3.60 -11.12
N THR A 184 -10.93 -2.98 -12.20
CA THR A 184 -10.49 -1.58 -12.23
C THR A 184 -11.66 -0.64 -12.45
N LEU A 185 -12.62 -1.01 -13.31
CA LEU A 185 -13.80 -0.21 -13.62
C LEU A 185 -14.63 0.11 -12.37
N GLN A 186 -14.65 -0.78 -11.38
CA GLN A 186 -15.32 -0.55 -10.10
C GLN A 186 -14.79 0.70 -9.35
N TYR A 187 -13.53 1.06 -9.53
CA TYR A 187 -12.99 2.30 -8.95
C TYR A 187 -13.42 3.54 -9.73
N LEU A 188 -13.66 3.41 -11.02
CA LEU A 188 -14.10 4.53 -11.86
C LEU A 188 -15.56 4.89 -11.63
N SER A 189 -16.41 3.92 -11.26
CA SER A 189 -17.80 4.22 -10.88
C SER A 189 -17.91 5.16 -9.66
N LEU A 190 -16.82 5.33 -8.90
CA LEU A 190 -16.77 6.33 -7.82
C LEU A 190 -16.80 7.77 -8.34
N ARG A 191 -16.43 8.02 -9.60
CA ARG A 191 -16.51 9.36 -10.22
C ARG A 191 -17.97 9.77 -10.49
N ASP A 192 -18.79 8.79 -10.84
CA ASP A 192 -20.17 8.99 -11.25
C ASP A 192 -21.14 8.90 -10.06
N ALA A 193 -20.63 8.50 -8.90
CA ALA A 193 -21.42 8.44 -7.67
C ALA A 193 -21.72 9.88 -7.16
N PRO A 194 -22.97 10.20 -6.88
CA PRO A 194 -23.30 11.49 -6.27
C PRO A 194 -22.54 11.67 -4.95
N PRO A 195 -22.20 12.91 -4.56
CA PRO A 195 -21.53 13.17 -3.27
C PRO A 195 -22.33 12.54 -2.14
N VAL A 196 -21.60 11.90 -1.19
CA VAL A 196 -22.23 11.29 0.00
C VAL A 196 -23.02 12.38 0.73
N GLY A 197 -24.35 12.23 0.77
CA GLY A 197 -25.28 13.21 1.40
C GLY A 197 -26.13 14.01 0.41
N SER A 198 -25.98 13.86 -0.93
CA SER A 198 -26.98 14.36 -1.86
C SER A 198 -28.15 13.37 -1.90
N GLU A 199 -29.33 13.80 -1.47
CA GLU A 199 -30.56 13.06 -1.76
C GLU A 199 -30.68 12.89 -3.29
N PRO A 200 -31.13 11.69 -3.80
CA PRO A 200 -31.44 11.56 -5.20
C PRO A 200 -32.51 12.61 -5.53
N ALA A 201 -32.17 13.52 -6.43
CA ALA A 201 -33.18 14.42 -6.96
C ALA A 201 -34.34 13.56 -7.44
N ALA A 202 -35.49 13.71 -6.80
CA ALA A 202 -36.72 13.05 -7.20
C ALA A 202 -36.89 13.30 -8.69
N LEU A 203 -36.84 12.24 -9.50
CA LEU A 203 -37.26 12.28 -10.87
C LEU A 203 -38.77 12.64 -10.83
N GLY A 204 -39.02 13.93 -10.91
CA GLY A 204 -40.38 14.48 -11.02
C GLY A 204 -41.06 13.92 -12.25
N ALA A 205 -42.29 13.60 -12.03
CA ALA A 205 -43.28 13.06 -12.93
C ALA A 205 -43.34 13.70 -14.34
#